data_a9f4890870f6b19b915593b1ddbab1d0
#
_entry.id   a9f4890870f6b19b915593b1ddbab1d0
#
_cell.length_a   1.000
_cell.length_b   1.000
_cell.length_c   1.000
_cell.angle_alpha   90.00
_cell.angle_beta   90.00
_cell.angle_gamma   90.00
#
_symmetry.space_group_name_H-M   'P 1'
#
loop_
_entity.id
_entity.type
_entity.pdbx_description
1 polymer ?
#
loop_
_entity_poly.entity_id
_entity_poly.type
_entity_poly.pdbx_seq_one_letter_code
_entity_poly.pdbx_strand_id
1 'polypeptide(L)'
;MRYYKTLGATLVASVALTSCAIAPEPIDPQARLTTMLNDQEEMYRNQEPITQPLTFYDALARALKYNFDHRLTMMEAVLQDTQLEVATLNMLPRLAINAGYQGRQSELASSSQSIITRKQSLEPSTSQDTLRSVADLSFTWNLLDFGVSYFQAKQQADRVLIAQERRRKVINNLIKEILSAYWSANIADRLLPKLVPVLAQAEEALKMSRALGEDRLQPVVGVLEYQRSLLRVIAQLKKLKADLSSAKPKLAGLINAPVHTDFKLAQPEQTPEPPVLKTTPAELENLGLFFRPELREEIYQERISRNEVWKEMLKVLPGLTIPLSANWDSNSYLVHSMWLEAGARTTFNLVNLLAAPKMWKTAETQVEVARTRRKALSVAALVQINIGYQQYLKALDGYQSANELSKVDDSLFKAVTNNTEVDAGSELDRIHAATAALASQLEKEQSMSDVYAALGNIYASIGLDPATGIIEHVTVRTLSVQLEKTLNRWYAGDLPKLPKAPVAPKAEPDKS
;
A
#
# COMPACT_ATOMS: atom_id res chain seq x y z
N MET A 1 -19.96 -59.34 -30.50
CA MET A 1 -18.97 -58.95 -29.44
C MET A 1 -18.26 -57.59 -29.66
N ARG A 2 -18.38 -56.88 -30.77
CA ARG A 2 -17.77 -55.57 -31.03
C ARG A 2 -18.56 -54.37 -30.45
N TYR A 3 -19.88 -54.49 -30.30
CA TYR A 3 -20.72 -53.38 -29.81
C TYR A 3 -20.63 -53.10 -28.30
N TYR A 4 -20.28 -54.08 -27.49
CA TYR A 4 -20.14 -53.88 -26.03
C TYR A 4 -18.84 -53.15 -25.60
N LYS A 5 -17.77 -53.19 -26.45
CA LYS A 5 -16.51 -52.48 -26.17
C LYS A 5 -16.62 -50.97 -26.45
N THR A 6 -17.43 -50.59 -27.44
CA THR A 6 -17.66 -49.15 -27.74
C THR A 6 -18.59 -48.48 -26.74
N LEU A 7 -19.60 -49.22 -26.21
CA LEU A 7 -20.49 -48.68 -25.16
C LEU A 7 -19.76 -48.47 -23.86
N GLY A 8 -18.82 -49.34 -23.48
CA GLY A 8 -18.00 -49.18 -22.28
C GLY A 8 -17.06 -47.97 -22.33
N ALA A 9 -16.45 -47.73 -23.50
CA ALA A 9 -15.53 -46.60 -23.69
C ALA A 9 -16.25 -45.21 -23.67
N THR A 10 -17.46 -45.16 -24.23
CA THR A 10 -18.29 -43.91 -24.20
C THR A 10 -18.85 -43.67 -22.81
N LEU A 11 -19.19 -44.69 -22.02
CA LEU A 11 -19.67 -44.52 -20.65
C LEU A 11 -18.55 -44.03 -19.70
N VAL A 12 -17.35 -44.54 -19.85
CA VAL A 12 -16.17 -44.10 -19.06
C VAL A 12 -15.78 -42.64 -19.44
N ALA A 13 -15.84 -42.27 -20.72
CA ALA A 13 -15.55 -40.92 -21.17
C ALA A 13 -16.59 -39.90 -20.68
N SER A 14 -17.88 -40.29 -20.62
CA SER A 14 -18.93 -39.41 -20.10
C SER A 14 -18.86 -39.21 -18.58
N VAL A 15 -18.47 -40.23 -17.83
CA VAL A 15 -18.26 -40.10 -16.36
C VAL A 15 -17.03 -39.24 -16.03
N ALA A 16 -15.95 -39.32 -16.84
CA ALA A 16 -14.77 -38.49 -16.65
C ALA A 16 -15.03 -36.99 -16.95
N LEU A 17 -15.93 -36.65 -17.87
CA LEU A 17 -16.26 -35.29 -18.22
C LEU A 17 -17.20 -34.61 -17.19
N THR A 18 -18.03 -35.37 -16.48
CA THR A 18 -18.90 -34.83 -15.43
C THR A 18 -18.18 -34.59 -14.11
N SER A 19 -17.04 -35.24 -13.84
CA SER A 19 -16.25 -35.06 -12.64
C SER A 19 -15.35 -33.81 -12.66
N CYS A 20 -15.25 -33.10 -13.81
CA CYS A 20 -14.46 -31.88 -13.96
C CYS A 20 -15.30 -30.60 -13.81
N ALA A 21 -16.58 -30.69 -13.45
CA ALA A 21 -17.38 -29.51 -13.16
C ALA A 21 -16.95 -28.91 -11.80
N ILE A 22 -16.23 -27.78 -11.84
CA ILE A 22 -15.89 -27.02 -10.65
C ILE A 22 -17.12 -26.23 -10.21
N ALA A 23 -17.72 -26.61 -9.10
CA ALA A 23 -18.79 -25.85 -8.45
C ALA A 23 -18.18 -24.89 -7.42
N PRO A 24 -18.74 -23.68 -7.23
CA PRO A 24 -18.33 -22.81 -6.13
C PRO A 24 -18.58 -23.49 -4.79
N GLU A 25 -17.53 -23.64 -3.99
CA GLU A 25 -17.63 -24.16 -2.63
C GLU A 25 -17.71 -23.00 -1.63
N PRO A 26 -18.82 -22.82 -0.92
CA PRO A 26 -18.90 -21.85 0.17
C PRO A 26 -17.93 -22.23 1.30
N ILE A 27 -17.37 -21.22 1.96
CA ILE A 27 -16.47 -21.45 3.09
C ILE A 27 -17.24 -22.17 4.21
N ASP A 28 -16.71 -23.30 4.64
CA ASP A 28 -17.26 -24.05 5.77
C ASP A 28 -17.25 -23.18 7.06
N PRO A 29 -18.39 -23.10 7.81
CA PRO A 29 -18.46 -22.31 9.04
C PRO A 29 -17.39 -22.68 10.08
N GLN A 30 -17.02 -23.97 10.20
CA GLN A 30 -15.97 -24.41 11.11
C GLN A 30 -14.58 -23.94 10.68
N ALA A 31 -14.27 -24.04 9.37
CA ALA A 31 -13.03 -23.51 8.81
C ALA A 31 -12.94 -21.99 9.01
N ARG A 32 -14.05 -21.26 8.80
CA ARG A 32 -14.13 -19.82 9.05
C ARG A 32 -13.89 -19.45 10.51
N LEU A 33 -14.48 -20.22 11.46
CA LEU A 33 -14.28 -20.00 12.89
C LEU A 33 -12.81 -20.23 13.27
N THR A 34 -12.21 -21.31 12.78
CA THR A 34 -10.79 -21.60 13.02
C THR A 34 -9.88 -20.51 12.48
N THR A 35 -10.12 -20.02 11.25
CA THR A 35 -9.36 -18.89 10.68
C THR A 35 -9.52 -17.64 11.54
N MET A 36 -10.75 -17.30 11.96
CA MET A 36 -11.01 -16.14 12.81
C MET A 36 -10.25 -16.20 14.15
N LEU A 37 -10.23 -17.37 14.80
CA LEU A 37 -9.52 -17.54 16.08
C LEU A 37 -8.01 -17.43 15.90
N ASN A 38 -7.47 -18.03 14.83
CA ASN A 38 -6.05 -17.91 14.49
C ASN A 38 -5.67 -16.44 14.18
N ASP A 39 -6.47 -15.76 13.40
CA ASP A 39 -6.23 -14.34 13.05
C ASP A 39 -6.26 -13.47 14.33
N GLN A 40 -7.19 -13.71 15.27
CA GLN A 40 -7.23 -12.98 16.54
C GLN A 40 -5.97 -13.19 17.38
N GLU A 41 -5.41 -14.39 17.40
CA GLU A 41 -4.15 -14.67 18.09
C GLU A 41 -2.97 -14.02 17.39
N GLU A 42 -2.90 -14.15 16.05
CA GLU A 42 -1.78 -13.66 15.25
C GLU A 42 -1.73 -12.13 15.12
N MET A 43 -2.89 -11.44 15.15
CA MET A 43 -2.96 -9.97 15.04
C MET A 43 -2.06 -9.25 16.07
N TYR A 44 -1.94 -9.79 17.27
CA TYR A 44 -1.21 -9.16 18.38
C TYR A 44 0.03 -9.94 18.82
N ARG A 45 0.37 -11.02 18.10
CA ARG A 45 1.49 -11.89 18.43
C ARG A 45 2.84 -11.17 18.27
N ASN A 46 3.77 -11.46 19.17
CA ASN A 46 5.14 -10.94 19.14
C ASN A 46 5.26 -9.40 19.16
N GLN A 47 4.31 -8.71 19.74
CA GLN A 47 4.41 -7.27 19.96
C GLN A 47 5.14 -6.96 21.27
N GLU A 48 5.97 -5.92 21.26
CA GLU A 48 6.58 -5.38 22.46
C GLU A 48 5.47 -4.82 23.38
N PRO A 49 5.43 -5.17 24.69
CA PRO A 49 4.42 -4.68 25.61
C PRO A 49 4.52 -3.16 25.81
N ILE A 50 3.37 -2.52 26.04
CA ILE A 50 3.30 -1.09 26.37
C ILE A 50 3.46 -0.98 27.89
N THR A 51 4.66 -0.69 28.39
CA THR A 51 4.97 -0.63 29.82
C THR A 51 5.12 0.79 30.36
N GLN A 52 5.28 1.77 29.48
CA GLN A 52 5.45 3.19 29.81
C GLN A 52 4.44 4.05 29.06
N PRO A 53 4.14 5.27 29.53
CA PRO A 53 3.31 6.20 28.78
C PRO A 53 3.89 6.44 27.38
N LEU A 54 3.06 6.24 26.34
CA LEU A 54 3.48 6.37 24.95
C LEU A 54 3.70 7.83 24.58
N THR A 55 4.87 8.13 24.06
CA THR A 55 5.13 9.39 23.36
C THR A 55 4.57 9.33 21.92
N PHE A 56 4.49 10.46 21.24
CA PHE A 56 4.16 10.49 19.83
C PHE A 56 5.11 9.62 19.00
N TYR A 57 6.40 9.69 19.28
CA TYR A 57 7.42 8.92 18.55
C TYR A 57 7.34 7.41 18.83
N ASP A 58 6.94 7.01 20.05
CA ASP A 58 6.71 5.60 20.38
C ASP A 58 5.47 5.08 19.64
N ALA A 59 4.39 5.86 19.57
CA ALA A 59 3.20 5.53 18.81
C ALA A 59 3.52 5.38 17.31
N LEU A 60 4.28 6.31 16.75
CA LEU A 60 4.72 6.25 15.36
C LEU A 60 5.62 5.03 15.08
N ALA A 61 6.59 4.75 15.98
CA ALA A 61 7.47 3.59 15.86
C ALA A 61 6.69 2.27 15.92
N ARG A 62 5.69 2.17 16.81
CA ARG A 62 4.81 1.00 16.89
C ARG A 62 3.96 0.86 15.62
N ALA A 63 3.39 1.93 15.10
CA ALA A 63 2.63 1.90 13.87
C ALA A 63 3.49 1.42 12.69
N LEU A 64 4.68 1.97 12.50
CA LEU A 64 5.60 1.52 11.44
C LEU A 64 6.02 0.05 11.59
N LYS A 65 6.07 -0.48 12.82
CA LYS A 65 6.48 -1.87 13.07
C LYS A 65 5.33 -2.87 12.99
N TYR A 66 4.13 -2.50 13.44
CA TYR A 66 3.03 -3.44 13.66
C TYR A 66 1.78 -3.18 12.84
N ASN A 67 1.66 -2.02 12.16
CA ASN A 67 0.50 -1.75 11.32
C ASN A 67 0.44 -2.69 10.11
N PHE A 68 -0.72 -3.31 9.88
CA PHE A 68 -0.90 -4.30 8.83
C PHE A 68 -0.87 -3.73 7.42
N ASP A 69 -1.31 -2.49 7.20
CA ASP A 69 -1.24 -1.86 5.87
C ASP A 69 0.21 -1.64 5.44
N HIS A 70 1.07 -1.20 6.38
CA HIS A 70 2.51 -1.09 6.13
C HIS A 70 3.15 -2.47 5.90
N ARG A 71 2.77 -3.46 6.70
CA ARG A 71 3.27 -4.84 6.57
C ARG A 71 2.84 -5.49 5.25
N LEU A 72 1.60 -5.24 4.80
CA LEU A 72 1.12 -5.68 3.50
C LEU A 72 1.99 -5.14 2.36
N THR A 73 2.24 -3.82 2.33
CA THR A 73 3.08 -3.23 1.28
C THR A 73 4.54 -3.69 1.32
N MET A 74 5.05 -4.06 2.49
CA MET A 74 6.35 -4.73 2.60
C MET A 74 6.33 -6.13 1.94
N MET A 75 5.30 -6.93 2.21
CA MET A 75 5.16 -8.25 1.59
C MET A 75 4.97 -8.15 0.07
N GLU A 76 4.23 -7.14 -0.40
CA GLU A 76 4.12 -6.85 -1.84
C GLU A 76 5.47 -6.50 -2.47
N ALA A 77 6.34 -5.75 -1.78
CA ALA A 77 7.69 -5.47 -2.27
C ALA A 77 8.55 -6.73 -2.33
N VAL A 78 8.50 -7.60 -1.32
CA VAL A 78 9.17 -8.91 -1.32
C VAL A 78 8.64 -9.79 -2.45
N LEU A 79 7.32 -9.79 -2.71
CA LEU A 79 6.73 -10.53 -3.82
C LEU A 79 7.29 -10.06 -5.17
N GLN A 80 7.43 -8.74 -5.37
CA GLN A 80 8.03 -8.21 -6.61
C GLN A 80 9.51 -8.62 -6.75
N ASP A 81 10.26 -8.68 -5.65
CA ASP A 81 11.65 -9.12 -5.63
C ASP A 81 11.77 -10.61 -6.01
N THR A 82 10.95 -11.47 -5.42
CA THR A 82 10.88 -12.89 -5.78
C THR A 82 10.48 -13.09 -7.26
N GLN A 83 9.55 -12.26 -7.76
CA GLN A 83 9.20 -12.26 -9.19
C GLN A 83 10.37 -11.84 -10.09
N LEU A 84 11.27 -10.96 -9.61
CA LEU A 84 12.49 -10.61 -10.32
C LEU A 84 13.45 -11.79 -10.40
N GLU A 85 13.59 -12.58 -9.33
CA GLU A 85 14.39 -13.80 -9.34
C GLU A 85 13.85 -14.78 -10.38
N VAL A 86 12.53 -15.02 -10.42
CA VAL A 86 11.88 -15.87 -11.44
C VAL A 86 12.10 -15.32 -12.85
N ALA A 87 11.96 -14.01 -13.05
CA ALA A 87 12.19 -13.37 -14.36
C ALA A 87 13.65 -13.52 -14.82
N THR A 88 14.60 -13.55 -13.87
CA THR A 88 16.02 -13.79 -14.15
C THR A 88 16.26 -15.25 -14.57
N LEU A 89 15.59 -16.22 -13.93
CA LEU A 89 15.66 -17.63 -14.34
C LEU A 89 15.09 -17.86 -15.76
N ASN A 90 14.09 -17.08 -16.17
CA ASN A 90 13.51 -17.17 -17.53
C ASN A 90 14.50 -16.73 -18.65
N MET A 91 15.65 -16.15 -18.30
CA MET A 91 16.72 -15.89 -19.26
C MET A 91 17.58 -17.12 -19.54
N LEU A 92 17.50 -18.15 -18.70
CA LEU A 92 18.31 -19.35 -18.87
C LEU A 92 17.81 -20.19 -20.05
N PRO A 93 18.69 -20.96 -20.68
CA PRO A 93 18.31 -21.95 -21.65
C PRO A 93 17.34 -23.00 -21.05
N ARG A 94 16.42 -23.47 -21.86
CA ARG A 94 15.46 -24.49 -21.44
C ARG A 94 16.12 -25.86 -21.42
N LEU A 95 16.14 -26.53 -20.28
CA LEU A 95 16.53 -27.92 -20.11
C LEU A 95 15.28 -28.75 -19.82
N ALA A 96 15.01 -29.75 -20.63
CA ALA A 96 13.84 -30.61 -20.50
C ALA A 96 14.22 -32.07 -20.66
N ILE A 97 13.59 -32.94 -19.87
CA ILE A 97 13.63 -34.39 -20.04
C ILE A 97 12.26 -34.81 -20.55
N ASN A 98 12.22 -35.50 -21.67
CA ASN A 98 11.02 -36.09 -22.20
C ASN A 98 11.18 -37.60 -22.17
N ALA A 99 10.15 -38.33 -21.75
CA ALA A 99 10.09 -39.78 -21.82
C ALA A 99 8.68 -40.15 -22.26
N GLY A 100 8.60 -41.12 -23.17
CA GLY A 100 7.34 -41.52 -23.74
C GLY A 100 7.32 -42.97 -24.14
N TYR A 101 6.12 -43.57 -24.15
CA TYR A 101 5.85 -44.85 -24.70
C TYR A 101 4.89 -44.72 -25.87
N GLN A 102 5.30 -45.21 -27.05
CA GLN A 102 4.51 -45.12 -28.28
C GLN A 102 4.11 -46.51 -28.74
N GLY A 103 2.81 -46.71 -28.87
CA GLY A 103 2.24 -47.95 -29.38
C GLY A 103 1.36 -47.71 -30.61
N ARG A 104 1.49 -48.56 -31.62
CA ARG A 104 0.65 -48.56 -32.82
C ARG A 104 -0.05 -49.89 -32.94
N GLN A 105 -1.27 -49.86 -33.44
CA GLN A 105 -2.05 -51.08 -33.65
C GLN A 105 -1.54 -51.91 -34.83
N SER A 106 -0.90 -51.28 -35.82
CA SER A 106 -0.35 -51.92 -37.02
C SER A 106 1.06 -51.43 -37.30
N GLU A 107 1.87 -52.28 -37.94
CA GLU A 107 3.21 -51.90 -38.35
C GLU A 107 3.23 -50.69 -39.25
N LEU A 108 4.24 -49.80 -39.06
CA LEU A 108 4.52 -48.71 -39.98
C LEU A 108 5.32 -49.27 -41.16
N ALA A 109 4.62 -49.87 -42.12
CA ALA A 109 5.21 -50.41 -43.31
C ALA A 109 4.98 -49.54 -44.52
N SER A 110 5.95 -49.36 -45.37
CA SER A 110 5.88 -48.64 -46.63
C SER A 110 6.48 -49.42 -47.78
N SER A 111 5.93 -49.28 -48.98
CA SER A 111 6.55 -49.73 -50.23
C SER A 111 7.12 -48.51 -50.97
N SER A 112 8.13 -48.71 -51.78
CA SER A 112 8.74 -47.67 -52.60
C SER A 112 8.46 -47.91 -54.09
N GLN A 113 8.38 -46.80 -54.85
CA GLN A 113 8.29 -46.86 -56.30
C GLN A 113 9.60 -46.33 -56.91
N SER A 114 10.17 -47.12 -57.83
CA SER A 114 11.33 -46.66 -58.59
C SER A 114 10.99 -45.45 -59.44
N ILE A 115 11.78 -44.41 -59.31
CA ILE A 115 11.61 -43.18 -60.10
C ILE A 115 11.87 -43.44 -61.60
N ILE A 116 12.76 -44.35 -61.89
CA ILE A 116 13.17 -44.69 -63.27
C ILE A 116 12.19 -45.64 -63.98
N THR A 117 11.88 -46.73 -63.31
CA THR A 117 11.05 -47.78 -63.91
C THR A 117 9.58 -47.66 -63.60
N ARG A 118 9.19 -46.75 -62.68
CA ARG A 118 7.85 -46.58 -62.17
C ARG A 118 7.23 -47.87 -61.59
N LYS A 119 7.99 -48.88 -61.32
CA LYS A 119 7.55 -50.14 -60.68
C LYS A 119 7.55 -49.91 -59.16
N GLN A 120 6.50 -50.37 -58.52
CA GLN A 120 6.37 -50.36 -57.07
C GLN A 120 7.02 -51.64 -56.50
N SER A 121 7.66 -51.55 -55.32
CA SER A 121 8.10 -52.67 -54.56
C SER A 121 6.91 -53.52 -54.12
N LEU A 122 6.92 -54.84 -54.43
CA LEU A 122 5.82 -55.71 -54.05
C LEU A 122 5.83 -56.08 -52.56
N GLU A 123 7.00 -56.03 -51.92
CA GLU A 123 7.18 -56.33 -50.51
C GLU A 123 7.29 -54.99 -49.71
N PRO A 124 6.31 -54.69 -48.85
CA PRO A 124 6.45 -53.58 -47.95
C PRO A 124 7.52 -53.88 -46.89
N SER A 125 8.27 -52.86 -46.50
CA SER A 125 9.29 -52.90 -45.45
C SER A 125 8.94 -51.99 -44.28
N THR A 126 9.32 -52.38 -43.07
CA THR A 126 9.24 -51.59 -41.86
C THR A 126 10.61 -51.33 -41.28
N SER A 127 10.80 -50.19 -40.65
CA SER A 127 12.03 -49.81 -39.92
C SER A 127 11.70 -49.30 -38.52
N GLN A 128 10.48 -49.60 -38.05
CA GLN A 128 10.02 -49.09 -36.76
C GLN A 128 9.18 -50.16 -36.04
N ASP A 129 9.51 -50.42 -34.77
CA ASP A 129 8.73 -51.32 -33.92
C ASP A 129 7.34 -50.75 -33.66
N THR A 130 6.34 -51.62 -33.52
CA THR A 130 4.97 -51.26 -33.16
C THR A 130 4.87 -50.72 -31.75
N LEU A 131 5.76 -51.08 -30.86
CA LEU A 131 5.87 -50.63 -29.46
C LEU A 131 7.30 -50.16 -29.23
N ARG A 132 7.45 -48.90 -28.80
CA ARG A 132 8.78 -48.34 -28.49
C ARG A 132 8.72 -47.39 -27.33
N SER A 133 9.77 -47.33 -26.58
CA SER A 133 10.04 -46.32 -25.55
C SER A 133 11.05 -45.32 -26.08
N VAL A 134 10.81 -44.07 -25.86
CA VAL A 134 11.71 -42.97 -26.26
C VAL A 134 12.01 -42.11 -25.05
N ALA A 135 13.22 -41.61 -24.96
CA ALA A 135 13.62 -40.63 -23.96
C ALA A 135 14.62 -39.66 -24.56
N ASP A 136 14.48 -38.38 -24.20
CA ASP A 136 15.47 -37.37 -24.56
C ASP A 136 15.74 -36.40 -23.42
N LEU A 137 16.98 -35.96 -23.33
CA LEU A 137 17.41 -34.83 -22.55
C LEU A 137 17.72 -33.72 -23.56
N SER A 138 16.88 -32.66 -23.56
CA SER A 138 16.99 -31.57 -24.52
C SER A 138 17.38 -30.27 -23.83
N PHE A 139 18.40 -29.63 -24.40
CA PHE A 139 18.82 -28.26 -24.07
C PHE A 139 18.46 -27.40 -25.27
N THR A 140 17.66 -26.34 -25.03
CA THR A 140 17.25 -25.43 -26.09
C THR A 140 17.57 -23.99 -25.67
N TRP A 141 18.38 -23.31 -26.45
CA TRP A 141 18.66 -21.91 -26.27
C TRP A 141 18.17 -21.12 -27.46
N ASN A 142 17.24 -20.20 -27.18
CA ASN A 142 16.72 -19.24 -28.16
C ASN A 142 17.28 -17.84 -27.84
N LEU A 143 18.15 -17.31 -28.69
CA LEU A 143 18.80 -16.03 -28.47
C LEU A 143 17.82 -14.85 -28.51
N LEU A 144 16.75 -14.95 -29.31
CA LEU A 144 15.72 -13.91 -29.34
C LEU A 144 14.92 -13.90 -28.02
N ASP A 145 14.53 -15.07 -27.55
CA ASP A 145 13.81 -15.22 -26.27
C ASP A 145 14.67 -14.75 -25.09
N PHE A 146 15.99 -15.02 -25.13
CA PHE A 146 16.93 -14.45 -24.15
C PHE A 146 16.90 -12.91 -24.15
N GLY A 147 16.96 -12.27 -25.31
CA GLY A 147 16.89 -10.81 -25.42
C GLY A 147 15.56 -10.24 -24.89
N VAL A 148 14.44 -10.89 -25.23
CA VAL A 148 13.11 -10.52 -24.73
C VAL A 148 13.03 -10.69 -23.21
N SER A 149 13.50 -11.82 -22.69
CA SER A 149 13.53 -12.12 -21.24
C SER A 149 14.42 -11.15 -20.47
N TYR A 150 15.55 -10.71 -21.05
CA TYR A 150 16.41 -9.70 -20.45
C TYR A 150 15.70 -8.37 -20.24
N PHE A 151 14.95 -7.87 -21.24
CA PHE A 151 14.17 -6.65 -21.05
C PHE A 151 12.98 -6.86 -20.10
N GLN A 152 12.39 -8.06 -20.06
CA GLN A 152 11.37 -8.38 -19.06
C GLN A 152 11.94 -8.37 -17.63
N ALA A 153 13.12 -8.92 -17.40
CA ALA A 153 13.81 -8.87 -16.12
C ALA A 153 14.12 -7.41 -15.71
N LYS A 154 14.58 -6.56 -16.64
CA LYS A 154 14.74 -5.12 -16.39
C LYS A 154 13.44 -4.43 -15.99
N GLN A 155 12.35 -4.73 -16.68
CA GLN A 155 11.03 -4.19 -16.32
C GLN A 155 10.60 -4.67 -14.94
N GLN A 156 10.88 -5.92 -14.59
CA GLN A 156 10.56 -6.46 -13.27
C GLN A 156 11.41 -5.82 -12.17
N ALA A 157 12.69 -5.53 -12.43
CA ALA A 157 13.53 -4.76 -11.51
C ALA A 157 12.96 -3.35 -11.24
N ASP A 158 12.41 -2.69 -12.27
CA ASP A 158 11.72 -1.42 -12.11
C ASP A 158 10.44 -1.55 -11.28
N ARG A 159 9.70 -2.67 -11.39
CA ARG A 159 8.51 -2.93 -10.54
C ARG A 159 8.87 -3.11 -9.07
N VAL A 160 10.02 -3.71 -8.76
CA VAL A 160 10.54 -3.76 -7.38
C VAL A 160 10.72 -2.35 -6.83
N LEU A 161 11.33 -1.44 -7.60
CA LEU A 161 11.52 -0.05 -7.20
C LEU A 161 10.19 0.69 -7.04
N ILE A 162 9.21 0.44 -7.91
CA ILE A 162 7.84 0.97 -7.79
C ILE A 162 7.19 0.50 -6.49
N ALA A 163 7.30 -0.78 -6.13
CA ALA A 163 6.76 -1.31 -4.88
C ALA A 163 7.39 -0.64 -3.65
N GLN A 164 8.70 -0.36 -3.68
CA GLN A 164 9.39 0.40 -2.64
C GLN A 164 8.87 1.83 -2.51
N GLU A 165 8.62 2.53 -3.62
CA GLU A 165 8.03 3.88 -3.58
C GLU A 165 6.57 3.85 -3.05
N ARG A 166 5.78 2.84 -3.40
CA ARG A 166 4.43 2.64 -2.83
C ARG A 166 4.47 2.42 -1.33
N ARG A 167 5.42 1.63 -0.84
CA ARG A 167 5.65 1.48 0.60
C ARG A 167 5.95 2.83 1.26
N ARG A 168 6.82 3.66 0.67
CA ARG A 168 7.11 5.02 1.19
C ARG A 168 5.86 5.89 1.27
N LYS A 169 4.98 5.81 0.28
CA LYS A 169 3.69 6.51 0.29
C LYS A 169 2.81 6.06 1.45
N VAL A 170 2.74 4.76 1.73
CA VAL A 170 1.97 4.24 2.88
C VAL A 170 2.57 4.72 4.20
N ILE A 171 3.90 4.73 4.34
CA ILE A 171 4.58 5.30 5.52
C ILE A 171 4.19 6.77 5.72
N ASN A 172 4.21 7.58 4.67
CA ASN A 172 3.86 9.00 4.75
C ASN A 172 2.41 9.21 5.19
N ASN A 173 1.47 8.40 4.67
CA ASN A 173 0.07 8.45 5.08
C ASN A 173 -0.08 8.03 6.56
N LEU A 174 0.59 6.96 6.96
CA LEU A 174 0.55 6.45 8.33
C LEU A 174 1.07 7.49 9.34
N ILE A 175 2.16 8.19 9.02
CA ILE A 175 2.70 9.29 9.86
C ILE A 175 1.64 10.37 10.08
N LYS A 176 0.97 10.79 9.01
CA LYS A 176 -0.10 11.78 9.08
C LYS A 176 -1.27 11.32 9.95
N GLU A 177 -1.71 10.08 9.77
CA GLU A 177 -2.83 9.50 10.54
C GLU A 177 -2.49 9.35 12.01
N ILE A 178 -1.29 8.85 12.33
CA ILE A 178 -0.80 8.75 13.70
C ILE A 178 -0.68 10.11 14.36
N LEU A 179 -0.18 11.12 13.65
CA LEU A 179 -0.06 12.47 14.18
C LEU A 179 -1.43 13.00 14.66
N SER A 180 -2.44 12.91 13.80
CA SER A 180 -3.79 13.34 14.14
C SER A 180 -4.40 12.49 15.26
N ALA A 181 -4.29 11.15 15.19
CA ALA A 181 -4.88 10.25 16.17
C ALA A 181 -4.21 10.38 17.55
N TYR A 182 -2.89 10.54 17.61
CA TYR A 182 -2.15 10.70 18.85
C TYR A 182 -2.57 11.97 19.59
N TRP A 183 -2.59 13.12 18.91
CA TRP A 183 -3.00 14.38 19.52
C TRP A 183 -4.46 14.36 19.95
N SER A 184 -5.36 13.79 19.13
CA SER A 184 -6.77 13.62 19.52
C SER A 184 -6.93 12.75 20.77
N ALA A 185 -6.17 11.66 20.88
CA ALA A 185 -6.18 10.79 22.06
C ALA A 185 -5.57 11.47 23.29
N ASN A 186 -4.50 12.26 23.10
CA ASN A 186 -3.89 13.05 24.18
C ASN A 186 -4.85 14.13 24.73
N ILE A 187 -5.57 14.81 23.84
CA ILE A 187 -6.63 15.75 24.21
C ILE A 187 -7.74 15.04 25.01
N ALA A 188 -8.14 13.85 24.55
CA ALA A 188 -9.15 13.05 25.25
C ALA A 188 -8.74 12.70 26.68
N ASP A 189 -7.50 12.24 26.88
CA ASP A 189 -6.98 11.90 28.23
C ASP A 189 -6.96 13.12 29.17
N ARG A 190 -6.83 14.35 28.66
CA ARG A 190 -6.82 15.57 29.47
C ARG A 190 -8.21 16.16 29.72
N LEU A 191 -9.10 16.09 28.74
CA LEU A 191 -10.38 16.79 28.81
C LEU A 191 -11.54 15.92 29.31
N LEU A 192 -11.54 14.61 29.06
CA LEU A 192 -12.59 13.71 29.57
C LEU A 192 -12.78 13.79 31.10
N PRO A 193 -11.70 13.78 31.94
CA PRO A 193 -11.85 13.93 33.39
C PRO A 193 -12.48 15.24 33.85
N LYS A 194 -12.32 16.32 33.06
CA LYS A 194 -12.93 17.62 33.32
C LYS A 194 -14.37 17.73 32.83
N LEU A 195 -14.67 17.09 31.71
CA LEU A 195 -15.98 17.14 31.06
C LEU A 195 -17.04 16.31 31.82
N VAL A 196 -16.68 15.13 32.32
CA VAL A 196 -17.61 14.23 32.99
C VAL A 196 -18.30 14.88 34.22
N PRO A 197 -17.59 15.58 35.12
CA PRO A 197 -18.22 16.28 36.24
C PRO A 197 -19.19 17.38 35.80
N VAL A 198 -18.83 18.19 34.78
CA VAL A 198 -19.68 19.27 34.29
C VAL A 198 -20.96 18.72 33.63
N LEU A 199 -20.85 17.61 32.91
CA LEU A 199 -22.02 16.92 32.37
C LEU A 199 -22.95 16.43 33.49
N ALA A 200 -22.40 15.80 34.53
CA ALA A 200 -23.17 15.32 35.66
C ALA A 200 -23.89 16.47 36.40
N GLN A 201 -23.21 17.62 36.60
CA GLN A 201 -23.82 18.82 37.18
C GLN A 201 -24.97 19.36 36.32
N ALA A 202 -24.80 19.42 34.99
CA ALA A 202 -25.85 19.85 34.09
C ALA A 202 -27.07 18.89 34.08
N GLU A 203 -26.85 17.60 34.17
CA GLU A 203 -27.93 16.58 34.26
C GLU A 203 -28.67 16.67 35.60
N GLU A 204 -27.98 16.89 36.73
CA GLU A 204 -28.60 17.07 38.03
C GLU A 204 -29.38 18.40 38.10
N ALA A 205 -28.85 19.50 37.58
CA ALA A 205 -29.55 20.80 37.47
C ALA A 205 -30.86 20.65 36.67
N LEU A 206 -30.83 19.87 35.58
CA LEU A 206 -32.04 19.59 34.79
C LEU A 206 -33.07 18.77 35.60
N LYS A 207 -32.64 17.79 36.35
CA LYS A 207 -33.49 16.95 37.19
C LYS A 207 -34.16 17.82 38.30
N MET A 208 -33.39 18.67 38.97
CA MET A 208 -33.91 19.61 39.98
C MET A 208 -34.91 20.60 39.38
N SER A 209 -34.62 21.16 38.19
CA SER A 209 -35.52 22.07 37.49
C SER A 209 -36.86 21.43 37.12
N ARG A 210 -36.86 20.11 36.78
CA ARG A 210 -38.09 19.37 36.49
C ARG A 210 -38.94 19.21 37.76
N ALA A 211 -38.32 18.84 38.89
CA ALA A 211 -38.98 18.69 40.16
C ALA A 211 -39.64 20.02 40.64
N LEU A 212 -38.90 21.15 40.54
CA LEU A 212 -39.43 22.48 40.91
C LEU A 212 -40.55 22.93 39.97
N GLY A 213 -40.54 22.51 38.69
CA GLY A 213 -41.59 22.82 37.72
C GLY A 213 -42.93 22.11 38.02
N GLU A 214 -42.91 20.98 38.69
CA GLU A 214 -44.11 20.23 39.14
C GLU A 214 -44.82 20.93 40.31
N ASP A 215 -44.05 21.66 41.16
CA ASP A 215 -44.59 22.34 42.35
C ASP A 215 -45.27 23.69 42.07
N ARG A 216 -45.29 24.16 40.79
CA ARG A 216 -45.95 25.41 40.30
C ARG A 216 -45.55 26.70 41.05
N LEU A 217 -44.43 26.75 41.69
CA LEU A 217 -43.96 27.92 42.48
C LEU A 217 -43.29 29.00 41.67
N GLN A 218 -43.01 28.76 40.36
CA GLN A 218 -42.33 29.71 39.44
C GLN A 218 -43.08 29.88 38.10
N PRO A 219 -42.87 31.00 37.37
CA PRO A 219 -43.45 31.20 36.03
C PRO A 219 -43.04 30.08 35.09
N VAL A 220 -43.98 29.35 34.53
CA VAL A 220 -43.79 28.15 33.67
C VAL A 220 -42.82 28.45 32.49
N VAL A 221 -42.92 29.63 31.91
CA VAL A 221 -42.04 30.01 30.74
C VAL A 221 -40.58 30.07 31.17
N GLY A 222 -40.25 30.66 32.30
CA GLY A 222 -38.86 30.73 32.78
C GLY A 222 -38.25 29.38 33.08
N VAL A 223 -39.05 28.48 33.70
CA VAL A 223 -38.62 27.10 33.97
C VAL A 223 -38.34 26.32 32.65
N LEU A 224 -39.23 26.48 31.66
CA LEU A 224 -39.04 25.81 30.37
C LEU A 224 -37.86 26.38 29.59
N GLU A 225 -37.60 27.68 29.65
CA GLU A 225 -36.40 28.27 29.04
C GLU A 225 -35.09 27.79 29.69
N TYR A 226 -35.09 27.70 31.02
CA TYR A 226 -33.98 27.12 31.79
C TYR A 226 -33.73 25.66 31.39
N GLN A 227 -34.79 24.82 31.37
CA GLN A 227 -34.67 23.43 30.91
C GLN A 227 -34.20 23.29 29.47
N ARG A 228 -34.68 24.12 28.57
CA ARG A 228 -34.22 24.16 27.16
C ARG A 228 -32.73 24.48 27.06
N SER A 229 -32.27 25.44 27.87
CA SER A 229 -30.83 25.81 27.90
C SER A 229 -29.98 24.68 28.42
N LEU A 230 -30.34 24.05 29.53
CA LEU A 230 -29.63 22.87 30.05
C LEU A 230 -29.61 21.69 29.07
N LEU A 231 -30.73 21.42 28.40
CA LEU A 231 -30.79 20.36 27.39
C LEU A 231 -29.83 20.60 26.22
N ARG A 232 -29.66 21.87 25.79
CA ARG A 232 -28.67 22.21 24.75
C ARG A 232 -27.23 22.00 25.24
N VAL A 233 -26.93 22.42 26.47
CA VAL A 233 -25.61 22.22 27.09
C VAL A 233 -25.31 20.72 27.24
N ILE A 234 -26.26 19.94 27.76
CA ILE A 234 -26.12 18.48 27.89
C ILE A 234 -25.88 17.81 26.53
N ALA A 235 -26.63 18.20 25.50
CA ALA A 235 -26.44 17.68 24.15
C ALA A 235 -25.04 18.00 23.61
N GLN A 236 -24.55 19.24 23.81
CA GLN A 236 -23.20 19.64 23.43
C GLN A 236 -22.13 18.84 24.17
N LEU A 237 -22.23 18.70 25.49
CA LEU A 237 -21.29 17.94 26.32
C LEU A 237 -21.29 16.45 25.97
N LYS A 238 -22.46 15.85 25.69
CA LYS A 238 -22.55 14.45 25.23
C LYS A 238 -21.88 14.24 23.89
N LYS A 239 -22.05 15.19 22.95
CA LYS A 239 -21.33 15.16 21.67
C LYS A 239 -19.82 15.21 21.87
N LEU A 240 -19.33 16.18 22.65
CA LEU A 240 -17.90 16.29 22.99
C LEU A 240 -17.37 15.01 23.64
N LYS A 241 -18.12 14.43 24.59
CA LYS A 241 -17.75 13.17 25.23
C LYS A 241 -17.63 12.03 24.23
N ALA A 242 -18.57 11.89 23.29
CA ALA A 242 -18.55 10.85 22.27
C ALA A 242 -17.34 11.01 21.33
N ASP A 243 -17.07 12.25 20.88
CA ASP A 243 -15.93 12.55 20.00
C ASP A 243 -14.59 12.20 20.70
N LEU A 244 -14.39 12.64 21.92
CA LEU A 244 -13.19 12.35 22.71
C LEU A 244 -13.05 10.85 23.03
N SER A 245 -14.14 10.17 23.36
CA SER A 245 -14.11 8.73 23.71
C SER A 245 -13.70 7.84 22.52
N SER A 246 -13.86 8.30 21.28
CA SER A 246 -13.47 7.57 20.07
C SER A 246 -11.98 7.70 19.70
N ALA A 247 -11.27 8.66 20.31
CA ALA A 247 -9.90 8.99 19.90
C ALA A 247 -8.88 7.89 20.27
N LYS A 248 -8.94 7.37 21.48
CA LYS A 248 -8.03 6.29 21.96
C LYS A 248 -8.19 4.99 21.16
N PRO A 249 -9.41 4.48 20.89
CA PRO A 249 -9.61 3.32 20.00
C PRO A 249 -9.05 3.52 18.59
N LYS A 250 -9.18 4.72 18.00
CA LYS A 250 -8.59 5.02 16.70
C LYS A 250 -7.06 4.91 16.73
N LEU A 251 -6.43 5.49 17.74
CA LEU A 251 -4.97 5.37 17.92
C LEU A 251 -4.56 3.92 18.12
N ALA A 252 -5.29 3.15 18.97
CA ALA A 252 -5.02 1.73 19.21
C ALA A 252 -5.02 0.93 17.90
N GLY A 253 -5.99 1.14 17.02
CA GLY A 253 -6.04 0.50 15.71
C GLY A 253 -4.82 0.82 14.83
N LEU A 254 -4.39 2.08 14.79
CA LEU A 254 -3.23 2.48 13.99
C LEU A 254 -1.90 1.91 14.49
N ILE A 255 -1.71 1.82 15.82
CA ILE A 255 -0.50 1.24 16.43
C ILE A 255 -0.60 -0.28 16.60
N ASN A 256 -1.67 -0.88 16.09
CA ASN A 256 -2.01 -2.29 16.24
C ASN A 256 -2.00 -2.78 17.70
N ALA A 257 -2.50 -1.97 18.62
CA ALA A 257 -2.72 -2.40 20.00
C ALA A 257 -4.15 -2.96 20.16
N PRO A 258 -4.38 -3.97 21.04
CA PRO A 258 -5.73 -4.44 21.32
C PRO A 258 -6.60 -3.27 21.79
N VAL A 259 -7.79 -3.11 21.19
CA VAL A 259 -8.68 -1.95 21.40
C VAL A 259 -9.07 -1.74 22.86
N HIS A 260 -9.08 -2.81 23.65
CA HIS A 260 -9.41 -2.80 25.09
C HIS A 260 -8.19 -2.64 25.99
N THR A 261 -6.97 -2.48 25.43
CA THR A 261 -5.77 -2.26 26.25
C THR A 261 -5.78 -0.83 26.76
N ASP A 262 -5.77 -0.70 28.08
CA ASP A 262 -5.59 0.60 28.72
C ASP A 262 -4.08 0.97 28.69
N PHE A 263 -3.75 1.95 27.87
CA PHE A 263 -2.41 2.54 27.80
C PHE A 263 -2.48 4.02 28.11
N LYS A 264 -1.45 4.54 28.74
CA LYS A 264 -1.32 5.97 29.04
C LYS A 264 -0.52 6.66 27.94
N LEU A 265 -0.90 7.91 27.66
CA LEU A 265 -0.13 8.76 26.76
C LEU A 265 0.79 9.67 27.59
N ALA A 266 1.98 9.93 27.06
CA ALA A 266 2.88 10.90 27.65
C ALA A 266 2.26 12.29 27.52
N GLN A 267 2.12 12.96 28.66
CA GLN A 267 1.61 14.34 28.71
C GLN A 267 2.81 15.27 28.55
N PRO A 268 2.76 16.25 27.61
CA PRO A 268 3.79 17.28 27.56
C PRO A 268 3.74 18.13 28.83
N GLU A 269 4.88 18.38 29.44
CA GLU A 269 4.99 19.21 30.67
C GLU A 269 4.50 20.65 30.44
N GLN A 270 4.66 21.15 29.22
CA GLN A 270 4.16 22.45 28.77
C GLN A 270 3.44 22.27 27.44
N THR A 271 2.38 23.07 27.21
CA THR A 271 1.74 23.14 25.91
C THR A 271 2.79 23.62 24.90
N PRO A 272 3.19 22.77 23.93
CA PRO A 272 4.20 23.17 22.97
C PRO A 272 3.70 24.36 22.14
N GLU A 273 4.62 25.27 21.82
CA GLU A 273 4.29 26.32 20.84
C GLU A 273 4.12 25.71 19.45
N PRO A 274 3.23 26.28 18.61
CA PRO A 274 3.04 25.78 17.26
C PRO A 274 4.35 25.87 16.47
N PRO A 275 4.77 24.75 15.81
CA PRO A 275 6.01 24.74 15.04
C PRO A 275 5.92 25.71 13.86
N VAL A 276 6.95 26.53 13.67
CA VAL A 276 7.03 27.50 12.57
C VAL A 276 7.77 26.89 11.39
N LEU A 277 7.07 26.81 10.26
CA LEU A 277 7.67 26.36 8.99
C LEU A 277 8.63 27.44 8.45
N LYS A 278 9.92 27.15 8.40
CA LYS A 278 10.97 28.09 7.93
C LYS A 278 11.23 28.03 6.44
N THR A 279 10.69 27.01 5.77
CA THR A 279 10.94 26.72 4.35
C THR A 279 9.96 27.49 3.48
N THR A 280 10.42 28.06 2.39
CA THR A 280 9.58 28.80 1.43
C THR A 280 8.75 27.85 0.57
N PRO A 281 7.59 28.27 0.03
CA PRO A 281 6.79 27.46 -0.88
C PRO A 281 7.60 26.93 -2.09
N ALA A 282 8.44 27.77 -2.67
CA ALA A 282 9.28 27.38 -3.82
C ALA A 282 10.31 26.28 -3.49
N GLU A 283 10.87 26.33 -2.28
CA GLU A 283 11.76 25.24 -1.82
C GLU A 283 10.99 23.94 -1.57
N LEU A 284 9.78 24.02 -0.98
CA LEU A 284 8.90 22.86 -0.79
C LEU A 284 8.49 22.24 -2.13
N GLU A 285 8.18 23.04 -3.15
CA GLU A 285 7.87 22.59 -4.51
C GLU A 285 9.03 21.82 -5.12
N ASN A 286 10.24 22.36 -5.02
CA ASN A 286 11.43 21.68 -5.54
C ASN A 286 11.72 20.36 -4.82
N LEU A 287 11.57 20.34 -3.49
CA LEU A 287 11.70 19.11 -2.70
C LEU A 287 10.64 18.08 -3.10
N GLY A 288 9.39 18.51 -3.26
CA GLY A 288 8.30 17.63 -3.66
C GLY A 288 8.48 17.04 -5.05
N LEU A 289 8.91 17.82 -6.02
CA LEU A 289 9.20 17.33 -7.36
C LEU A 289 10.33 16.29 -7.38
N PHE A 290 11.24 16.34 -6.40
CA PHE A 290 12.39 15.43 -6.33
C PHE A 290 12.12 14.18 -5.46
N PHE A 291 11.52 14.34 -4.28
CA PHE A 291 11.40 13.27 -3.27
C PHE A 291 10.08 12.50 -3.32
N ARG A 292 9.04 13.05 -3.95
CA ARG A 292 7.69 12.47 -3.92
C ARG A 292 7.64 11.08 -4.54
N PRO A 293 7.15 10.06 -3.79
CA PRO A 293 7.12 8.67 -4.25
C PRO A 293 6.36 8.47 -5.55
N GLU A 294 5.21 9.15 -5.74
CA GLU A 294 4.39 9.01 -6.95
C GLU A 294 5.11 9.51 -8.21
N LEU A 295 5.92 10.56 -8.11
CA LEU A 295 6.69 11.05 -9.25
C LEU A 295 7.84 10.11 -9.59
N ARG A 296 8.46 9.50 -8.58
CA ARG A 296 9.50 8.50 -8.77
C ARG A 296 8.93 7.21 -9.35
N GLU A 297 7.74 6.77 -8.91
CA GLU A 297 7.00 5.66 -9.51
C GLU A 297 6.79 5.88 -11.02
N GLU A 298 6.36 7.08 -11.44
CA GLU A 298 6.15 7.38 -12.86
C GLU A 298 7.47 7.45 -13.66
N ILE A 299 8.58 7.82 -13.06
CA ILE A 299 9.90 7.76 -13.72
C ILE A 299 10.27 6.29 -14.01
N TYR A 300 10.06 5.38 -13.05
CA TYR A 300 10.26 3.95 -13.27
C TYR A 300 9.28 3.38 -14.29
N GLN A 301 8.01 3.83 -14.28
CA GLN A 301 7.01 3.42 -15.27
C GLN A 301 7.38 3.89 -16.69
N GLU A 302 7.93 5.10 -16.85
CA GLU A 302 8.48 5.56 -18.14
C GLU A 302 9.63 4.66 -18.59
N ARG A 303 10.51 4.22 -17.67
CA ARG A 303 11.62 3.31 -17.99
C ARG A 303 11.13 1.92 -18.40
N ILE A 304 10.09 1.40 -17.74
CA ILE A 304 9.40 0.17 -18.15
C ILE A 304 8.87 0.31 -19.59
N SER A 305 8.20 1.42 -19.90
CA SER A 305 7.66 1.67 -21.23
C SER A 305 8.78 1.77 -22.30
N ARG A 306 9.93 2.35 -21.99
CA ARG A 306 11.09 2.36 -22.89
C ARG A 306 11.67 0.96 -23.12
N ASN A 307 11.74 0.14 -22.07
CA ASN A 307 12.16 -1.26 -22.20
C ASN A 307 11.16 -2.07 -23.02
N GLU A 308 9.87 -1.73 -22.99
CA GLU A 308 8.85 -2.32 -23.86
C GLU A 308 9.12 -2.04 -25.34
N VAL A 309 9.52 -0.80 -25.69
CA VAL A 309 9.95 -0.46 -27.06
C VAL A 309 11.05 -1.39 -27.55
N TRP A 310 12.11 -1.57 -26.74
CA TRP A 310 13.21 -2.47 -27.09
C TRP A 310 12.77 -3.90 -27.24
N LYS A 311 11.89 -4.39 -26.36
CA LYS A 311 11.34 -5.73 -26.41
C LYS A 311 10.53 -5.96 -27.68
N GLU A 312 9.68 -5.00 -28.07
CA GLU A 312 8.91 -5.10 -29.31
C GLU A 312 9.80 -5.03 -30.57
N MET A 313 10.88 -4.25 -30.53
CA MET A 313 11.88 -4.22 -31.62
C MET A 313 12.58 -5.56 -31.79
N LEU A 314 12.94 -6.22 -30.69
CA LEU A 314 13.57 -7.55 -30.77
C LEU A 314 12.66 -8.59 -31.43
N LYS A 315 11.34 -8.56 -31.17
CA LYS A 315 10.39 -9.51 -31.77
C LYS A 315 10.31 -9.44 -33.30
N VAL A 316 10.81 -8.37 -33.91
CA VAL A 316 10.90 -8.22 -35.37
C VAL A 316 12.12 -8.92 -35.95
N LEU A 317 13.14 -9.20 -35.11
CA LEU A 317 14.37 -9.86 -35.54
C LEU A 317 14.16 -11.36 -35.76
N PRO A 318 14.96 -12.02 -36.64
CA PRO A 318 14.94 -13.46 -36.77
C PRO A 318 15.41 -14.14 -35.46
N GLY A 319 14.65 -15.12 -35.01
CA GLY A 319 15.03 -15.94 -33.87
C GLY A 319 16.08 -17.00 -34.27
N LEU A 320 17.15 -17.13 -33.49
CA LEU A 320 18.13 -18.19 -33.63
C LEU A 320 17.99 -19.15 -32.46
N THR A 321 17.61 -20.41 -32.74
CA THR A 321 17.46 -21.48 -31.76
C THR A 321 18.58 -22.47 -31.93
N ILE A 322 19.26 -22.82 -30.84
CA ILE A 322 20.31 -23.80 -30.77
C ILE A 322 19.80 -24.97 -29.92
N PRO A 323 19.24 -26.04 -30.53
CA PRO A 323 18.89 -27.26 -29.82
C PRO A 323 20.11 -28.18 -29.69
N LEU A 324 20.28 -28.75 -28.50
CA LEU A 324 21.19 -29.84 -28.22
C LEU A 324 20.38 -30.93 -27.52
N SER A 325 20.46 -32.20 -27.96
CA SER A 325 19.76 -33.28 -27.29
C SER A 325 20.58 -34.57 -27.23
N ALA A 326 20.41 -35.30 -26.13
CA ALA A 326 20.81 -36.68 -26.01
C ALA A 326 19.54 -37.53 -26.08
N ASN A 327 19.46 -38.40 -27.09
CA ASN A 327 18.28 -39.15 -27.42
C ASN A 327 18.51 -40.64 -27.18
N TRP A 328 17.47 -41.34 -26.75
CA TRP A 328 17.41 -42.77 -26.63
C TRP A 328 16.07 -43.30 -27.19
N ASP A 329 16.13 -44.39 -27.98
CA ASP A 329 14.95 -45.03 -28.55
C ASP A 329 15.14 -46.55 -28.50
N SER A 330 14.16 -47.29 -28.01
CA SER A 330 14.18 -48.76 -27.91
C SER A 330 13.91 -49.46 -29.22
N ASN A 331 13.74 -48.76 -30.35
CA ASN A 331 13.46 -49.31 -31.67
C ASN A 331 14.57 -50.29 -32.08
N SER A 332 14.23 -51.56 -32.28
CA SER A 332 15.17 -52.66 -32.62
C SER A 332 15.84 -52.51 -33.98
N TYR A 333 15.28 -51.69 -34.86
CA TYR A 333 15.84 -51.42 -36.20
C TYR A 333 16.95 -50.36 -36.19
N LEU A 334 17.16 -49.66 -35.05
CA LEU A 334 18.24 -48.69 -34.95
C LEU A 334 19.59 -49.39 -34.70
N VAL A 335 20.61 -49.00 -35.45
CA VAL A 335 22.01 -49.49 -35.25
C VAL A 335 22.55 -48.98 -33.89
N HIS A 336 22.18 -47.78 -33.51
CA HIS A 336 22.54 -47.16 -32.23
C HIS A 336 21.25 -46.66 -31.55
N SER A 337 20.94 -47.21 -30.39
CA SER A 337 19.78 -46.82 -29.60
C SER A 337 19.96 -45.47 -28.86
N MET A 338 21.21 -44.96 -28.82
CA MET A 338 21.56 -43.66 -28.22
C MET A 338 22.35 -42.82 -29.20
N TRP A 339 22.01 -41.51 -29.28
CA TRP A 339 22.77 -40.56 -30.10
C TRP A 339 22.68 -39.14 -29.54
N LEU A 340 23.66 -38.32 -29.88
CA LEU A 340 23.62 -36.89 -29.62
C LEU A 340 23.20 -36.18 -30.90
N GLU A 341 22.39 -35.13 -30.73
CA GLU A 341 21.94 -34.29 -31.82
C GLU A 341 22.19 -32.81 -31.47
N ALA A 342 22.76 -32.08 -32.41
CA ALA A 342 22.98 -30.65 -32.29
C ALA A 342 22.54 -29.99 -33.59
N GLY A 343 21.93 -28.80 -33.45
CA GLY A 343 21.42 -28.06 -34.59
C GLY A 343 21.44 -26.54 -34.37
N ALA A 344 21.19 -25.82 -35.44
CA ALA A 344 20.90 -24.40 -35.41
C ALA A 344 19.71 -24.16 -36.35
N ARG A 345 18.71 -23.46 -35.86
CA ARG A 345 17.49 -23.12 -36.61
C ARG A 345 17.22 -21.64 -36.51
N THR A 346 17.08 -21.00 -37.67
CA THR A 346 16.63 -19.61 -37.78
C THR A 346 15.15 -19.59 -38.15
N THR A 347 14.35 -18.84 -37.40
CA THR A 347 12.92 -18.64 -37.67
C THR A 347 12.67 -17.15 -37.81
N PHE A 348 12.04 -16.74 -38.89
CA PHE A 348 11.69 -15.36 -39.18
C PHE A 348 10.20 -15.21 -39.44
N ASN A 349 9.52 -14.40 -38.62
CA ASN A 349 8.10 -14.13 -38.81
C ASN A 349 7.92 -12.90 -39.72
N LEU A 350 7.61 -13.14 -40.98
CA LEU A 350 7.43 -12.08 -41.97
C LEU A 350 6.22 -11.17 -41.68
N VAL A 351 5.22 -11.66 -40.97
CA VAL A 351 4.06 -10.85 -40.54
C VAL A 351 4.50 -9.79 -39.53
N ASN A 352 5.41 -10.15 -38.62
CA ASN A 352 5.96 -9.20 -37.65
C ASN A 352 6.74 -8.07 -38.36
N LEU A 353 7.40 -8.35 -39.47
CA LEU A 353 8.09 -7.34 -40.26
C LEU A 353 7.10 -6.32 -40.84
N LEU A 354 5.96 -6.77 -41.35
CA LEU A 354 4.89 -5.88 -41.84
C LEU A 354 4.22 -5.08 -40.72
N ALA A 355 4.10 -5.68 -39.52
CA ALA A 355 3.50 -5.04 -38.36
C ALA A 355 4.49 -4.09 -37.62
N ALA A 356 5.79 -4.24 -37.84
CA ALA A 356 6.85 -3.52 -37.11
C ALA A 356 6.64 -2.00 -37.00
N PRO A 357 6.30 -1.25 -38.05
CA PRO A 357 6.11 0.20 -37.93
C PRO A 357 4.96 0.58 -36.99
N LYS A 358 3.87 -0.23 -36.97
CA LYS A 358 2.73 -0.01 -36.09
C LYS A 358 3.07 -0.39 -34.65
N MET A 359 3.77 -1.51 -34.44
CA MET A 359 4.22 -1.95 -33.12
C MET A 359 5.15 -0.90 -32.49
N TRP A 360 6.09 -0.39 -33.25
CA TRP A 360 7.01 0.66 -32.81
C TRP A 360 6.24 1.93 -32.42
N LYS A 361 5.39 2.44 -33.32
CA LYS A 361 4.60 3.65 -33.05
C LYS A 361 3.74 3.50 -31.81
N THR A 362 3.14 2.31 -31.58
CA THR A 362 2.37 2.02 -30.37
C THR A 362 3.27 2.11 -29.13
N ALA A 363 4.44 1.50 -29.15
CA ALA A 363 5.35 1.50 -28.02
C ALA A 363 5.90 2.91 -27.72
N GLU A 364 6.27 3.70 -28.75
CA GLU A 364 6.66 5.11 -28.59
C GLU A 364 5.50 5.95 -27.99
N THR A 365 4.27 5.72 -28.46
CA THR A 365 3.10 6.40 -27.91
C THR A 365 2.91 6.07 -26.43
N GLN A 366 3.17 4.85 -26.00
CA GLN A 366 3.14 4.47 -24.58
C GLN A 366 4.18 5.23 -23.74
N VAL A 367 5.38 5.46 -24.28
CA VAL A 367 6.40 6.28 -23.61
C VAL A 367 5.91 7.72 -23.46
N GLU A 368 5.29 8.29 -24.51
CA GLU A 368 4.76 9.66 -24.45
C GLU A 368 3.57 9.79 -23.49
N VAL A 369 2.71 8.77 -23.42
CA VAL A 369 1.65 8.68 -22.40
C VAL A 369 2.25 8.70 -21.00
N ALA A 370 3.29 7.89 -20.73
CA ALA A 370 3.96 7.87 -19.44
C ALA A 370 4.59 9.23 -19.08
N ARG A 371 5.26 9.88 -20.03
CA ARG A 371 5.80 11.24 -19.86
C ARG A 371 4.72 12.28 -19.55
N THR A 372 3.62 12.22 -20.28
CA THR A 372 2.50 13.16 -20.09
C THR A 372 1.85 12.95 -18.72
N ARG A 373 1.68 11.68 -18.30
CA ARG A 373 1.18 11.35 -16.96
C ARG A 373 2.11 11.91 -15.87
N ARG A 374 3.43 11.71 -16.00
CA ARG A 374 4.41 12.27 -15.06
C ARG A 374 4.32 13.79 -14.97
N LYS A 375 4.21 14.51 -16.11
CA LYS A 375 4.03 15.97 -16.12
C LYS A 375 2.72 16.40 -15.44
N ALA A 376 1.61 15.69 -15.71
CA ALA A 376 0.32 15.96 -15.07
C ALA A 376 0.39 15.76 -13.56
N LEU A 377 1.03 14.68 -13.11
CA LEU A 377 1.26 14.43 -11.67
C LEU A 377 2.19 15.47 -11.04
N SER A 378 3.19 15.97 -11.78
CA SER A 378 4.05 17.06 -11.30
C SER A 378 3.24 18.32 -11.02
N VAL A 379 2.34 18.71 -11.94
CA VAL A 379 1.44 19.85 -11.72
C VAL A 379 0.51 19.61 -10.53
N ALA A 380 -0.09 18.43 -10.42
CA ALA A 380 -0.94 18.07 -9.27
C ALA A 380 -0.16 18.12 -7.95
N ALA A 381 1.10 17.68 -7.94
CA ALA A 381 1.98 17.75 -6.79
C ALA A 381 2.24 19.20 -6.35
N LEU A 382 2.56 20.09 -7.28
CA LEU A 382 2.75 21.52 -6.99
C LEU A 382 1.50 22.15 -6.38
N VAL A 383 0.32 21.88 -6.96
CA VAL A 383 -0.96 22.37 -6.44
C VAL A 383 -1.20 21.83 -5.03
N GLN A 384 -0.96 20.54 -4.79
CA GLN A 384 -1.17 19.93 -3.48
C GLN A 384 -0.24 20.50 -2.39
N ILE A 385 1.03 20.76 -2.74
CA ILE A 385 2.00 21.40 -1.83
C ILE A 385 1.55 22.81 -1.45
N ASN A 386 1.10 23.61 -2.44
CA ASN A 386 0.60 24.96 -2.18
C ASN A 386 -0.68 24.95 -1.36
N ILE A 387 -1.62 24.03 -1.62
CA ILE A 387 -2.81 23.85 -0.77
C ILE A 387 -2.39 23.48 0.66
N GLY A 388 -1.46 22.55 0.82
CA GLY A 388 -0.93 22.17 2.14
C GLY A 388 -0.31 23.35 2.87
N TYR A 389 0.44 24.20 2.18
CA TYR A 389 1.00 25.43 2.75
C TYR A 389 -0.08 26.41 3.21
N GLN A 390 -1.11 26.65 2.41
CA GLN A 390 -2.24 27.50 2.79
C GLN A 390 -3.04 26.91 3.97
N GLN A 391 -3.21 25.60 4.00
CA GLN A 391 -3.85 24.91 5.14
C GLN A 391 -3.04 25.08 6.42
N TYR A 392 -1.71 25.06 6.35
CA TYR A 392 -0.85 25.31 7.49
C TYR A 392 -0.99 26.76 8.01
N LEU A 393 -0.99 27.76 7.12
CA LEU A 393 -1.20 29.16 7.51
C LEU A 393 -2.58 29.37 8.17
N LYS A 394 -3.63 28.77 7.58
CA LYS A 394 -4.99 28.80 8.15
C LYS A 394 -5.03 28.13 9.53
N ALA A 395 -4.34 27.01 9.72
CA ALA A 395 -4.31 26.32 11.00
C ALA A 395 -3.60 27.14 12.08
N LEU A 396 -2.52 27.88 11.73
CA LEU A 396 -1.85 28.80 12.64
C LEU A 396 -2.77 29.94 13.10
N ASP A 397 -3.45 30.58 12.16
CA ASP A 397 -4.41 31.65 12.45
C ASP A 397 -5.58 31.15 13.33
N GLY A 398 -6.10 29.95 12.98
CA GLY A 398 -7.13 29.27 13.80
C GLY A 398 -6.66 28.98 15.22
N TYR A 399 -5.40 28.53 15.38
CA TYR A 399 -4.83 28.31 16.72
C TYR A 399 -4.71 29.62 17.52
N GLN A 400 -4.26 30.71 16.90
CA GLN A 400 -4.15 32.01 17.59
C GLN A 400 -5.52 32.47 18.10
N SER A 401 -6.54 32.42 17.25
CA SER A 401 -7.91 32.80 17.59
C SER A 401 -8.51 31.91 18.69
N ALA A 402 -8.34 30.57 18.58
CA ALA A 402 -8.83 29.65 19.59
C ALA A 402 -8.09 29.78 20.93
N ASN A 403 -6.80 30.10 20.91
CA ASN A 403 -6.02 30.34 22.13
C ASN A 403 -6.45 31.62 22.85
N GLU A 404 -6.79 32.70 22.13
CA GLU A 404 -7.34 33.92 22.70
C GLU A 404 -8.74 33.68 23.29
N LEU A 405 -9.63 33.00 22.55
CA LEU A 405 -10.95 32.63 23.04
C LEU A 405 -10.88 31.81 24.33
N SER A 406 -10.03 30.78 24.33
CA SER A 406 -9.84 29.91 25.50
C SER A 406 -9.37 30.68 26.75
N LYS A 407 -8.51 31.69 26.60
CA LYS A 407 -8.08 32.55 27.70
C LYS A 407 -9.23 33.44 28.25
N VAL A 408 -10.05 33.95 27.34
CA VAL A 408 -11.22 34.77 27.74
C VAL A 408 -12.25 33.91 28.46
N ASP A 409 -12.61 32.74 27.91
CA ASP A 409 -13.58 31.83 28.52
C ASP A 409 -13.11 31.28 29.88
N ASP A 410 -11.83 30.97 30.03
CA ASP A 410 -11.25 30.54 31.31
C ASP A 410 -11.35 31.70 32.36
N SER A 411 -11.08 32.93 31.94
CA SER A 411 -11.19 34.09 32.80
C SER A 411 -12.67 34.36 33.19
N LEU A 412 -13.59 34.23 32.24
CA LEU A 412 -15.02 34.35 32.47
C LEU A 412 -15.53 33.26 33.44
N PHE A 413 -15.13 32.01 33.24
CA PHE A 413 -15.49 30.91 34.13
C PHE A 413 -15.01 31.19 35.57
N LYS A 414 -13.76 31.63 35.76
CA LYS A 414 -13.22 31.99 37.06
C LYS A 414 -14.02 33.13 37.73
N ALA A 415 -14.34 34.18 36.95
CA ALA A 415 -15.10 35.31 37.44
C ALA A 415 -16.53 34.91 37.87
N VAL A 416 -17.22 34.10 37.05
CA VAL A 416 -18.57 33.60 37.39
C VAL A 416 -18.52 32.66 38.59
N THR A 417 -17.53 31.78 38.70
CA THR A 417 -17.39 30.87 39.85
C THR A 417 -17.18 31.65 41.15
N ASN A 418 -16.32 32.65 41.17
CA ASN A 418 -16.09 33.50 42.34
C ASN A 418 -17.35 34.26 42.74
N ASN A 419 -18.16 34.73 41.79
CA ASN A 419 -19.42 35.43 42.07
C ASN A 419 -20.49 34.47 42.62
N THR A 420 -20.51 33.22 42.19
CA THR A 420 -21.47 32.22 42.68
C THR A 420 -21.16 31.81 44.12
N GLU A 421 -19.88 31.77 44.49
CA GLU A 421 -19.46 31.46 45.90
C GLU A 421 -19.84 32.57 46.90
N VAL A 422 -20.09 33.81 46.40
CA VAL A 422 -20.49 34.97 47.20
C VAL A 422 -22.03 35.17 47.18
N ASP A 423 -22.81 34.19 46.75
CA ASP A 423 -24.27 34.20 46.65
C ASP A 423 -24.90 35.21 45.66
N ALA A 424 -24.10 35.70 44.70
CA ALA A 424 -24.53 36.72 43.71
C ALA A 424 -24.73 36.14 42.31
N GLY A 425 -24.46 34.84 42.04
CA GLY A 425 -24.48 34.25 40.72
C GLY A 425 -25.46 33.07 40.57
N SER A 426 -25.89 32.82 39.34
CA SER A 426 -26.76 31.67 39.00
C SER A 426 -25.92 30.43 38.71
N GLU A 427 -26.36 29.29 39.24
CA GLU A 427 -25.74 27.96 38.95
C GLU A 427 -25.80 27.64 37.44
N LEU A 428 -26.82 28.12 36.73
CA LEU A 428 -26.91 28.02 35.29
C LEU A 428 -25.77 28.76 34.59
N ASP A 429 -25.46 30.00 35.03
CA ASP A 429 -24.39 30.79 34.43
C ASP A 429 -23.04 30.14 34.67
N ARG A 430 -22.83 29.52 35.83
CA ARG A 430 -21.63 28.73 36.13
C ARG A 430 -21.49 27.52 35.23
N ILE A 431 -22.57 26.77 34.99
CA ILE A 431 -22.59 25.62 34.09
C ILE A 431 -22.33 26.05 32.63
N HIS A 432 -22.93 27.17 32.19
CA HIS A 432 -22.68 27.72 30.88
C HIS A 432 -21.22 28.16 30.71
N ALA A 433 -20.68 28.90 31.67
CA ALA A 433 -19.30 29.37 31.64
C ALA A 433 -18.30 28.18 31.67
N ALA A 434 -18.56 27.15 32.50
CA ALA A 434 -17.75 25.92 32.53
C ALA A 434 -17.80 25.19 31.18
N THR A 435 -18.98 25.13 30.57
CA THR A 435 -19.15 24.46 29.26
C THR A 435 -18.44 25.21 28.16
N ALA A 436 -18.54 26.57 28.15
CA ALA A 436 -17.83 27.40 27.19
C ALA A 436 -16.29 27.26 27.34
N ALA A 437 -15.80 27.30 28.60
CA ALA A 437 -14.38 27.15 28.88
C ALA A 437 -13.85 25.77 28.45
N LEU A 438 -14.62 24.67 28.63
CA LEU A 438 -14.25 23.34 28.14
C LEU A 438 -14.29 23.27 26.61
N ALA A 439 -15.30 23.88 25.98
CA ALA A 439 -15.43 23.88 24.53
C ALA A 439 -14.29 24.67 23.87
N SER A 440 -13.99 25.86 24.37
CA SER A 440 -12.89 26.70 23.85
C SER A 440 -11.51 26.08 24.15
N GLN A 441 -11.34 25.41 25.30
CA GLN A 441 -10.13 24.62 25.57
C GLN A 441 -9.97 23.46 24.57
N LEU A 442 -11.05 22.73 24.27
CA LEU A 442 -11.03 21.70 23.24
C LEU A 442 -10.68 22.26 21.87
N GLU A 443 -11.30 23.37 21.49
CA GLU A 443 -11.05 24.05 20.21
C GLU A 443 -9.58 24.50 20.08
N LYS A 444 -9.00 25.07 21.12
CA LYS A 444 -7.58 25.42 21.18
C LYS A 444 -6.69 24.19 20.97
N GLU A 445 -6.95 23.11 21.71
CA GLU A 445 -6.15 21.88 21.61
C GLU A 445 -6.32 21.23 20.23
N GLN A 446 -7.54 21.21 19.69
CA GLN A 446 -7.80 20.70 18.35
C GLN A 446 -7.11 21.55 17.29
N SER A 447 -7.16 22.88 17.40
CA SER A 447 -6.47 23.79 16.47
C SER A 447 -4.95 23.61 16.52
N MET A 448 -4.37 23.32 17.70
CA MET A 448 -2.96 22.93 17.81
C MET A 448 -2.67 21.60 17.08
N SER A 449 -3.53 20.60 17.27
CA SER A 449 -3.44 19.33 16.53
C SER A 449 -3.51 19.56 15.02
N ASP A 450 -4.37 20.48 14.56
CA ASP A 450 -4.52 20.82 13.14
C ASP A 450 -3.25 21.49 12.57
N VAL A 451 -2.54 22.31 13.36
CA VAL A 451 -1.23 22.87 12.94
C VAL A 451 -0.21 21.74 12.71
N TYR A 452 -0.10 20.80 13.67
CA TYR A 452 0.79 19.63 13.49
C TYR A 452 0.37 18.76 12.31
N ALA A 453 -0.93 18.52 12.15
CA ALA A 453 -1.47 17.75 11.03
C ALA A 453 -1.20 18.44 9.68
N ALA A 454 -1.36 19.74 9.60
CA ALA A 454 -1.06 20.53 8.40
C ALA A 454 0.43 20.49 8.05
N LEU A 455 1.31 20.58 9.05
CA LEU A 455 2.75 20.45 8.85
C LEU A 455 3.14 19.01 8.41
N GLY A 456 2.54 18.00 9.04
CA GLY A 456 2.69 16.61 8.63
C GLY A 456 2.20 16.38 7.18
N ASN A 457 1.10 17.04 6.77
CA ASN A 457 0.63 17.02 5.39
C ASN A 457 1.64 17.62 4.40
N ILE A 458 2.32 18.70 4.77
CA ILE A 458 3.38 19.29 3.95
C ILE A 458 4.52 18.28 3.79
N TYR A 459 5.03 17.70 4.88
CA TYR A 459 6.12 16.71 4.81
C TYR A 459 5.73 15.47 4.01
N ALA A 460 4.51 14.97 4.16
CA ALA A 460 3.97 13.89 3.33
C ALA A 460 3.85 14.30 1.84
N SER A 461 3.41 15.53 1.58
CA SER A 461 3.25 16.05 0.22
C SER A 461 4.56 16.23 -0.52
N ILE A 462 5.66 16.52 0.19
CA ILE A 462 7.00 16.57 -0.41
C ILE A 462 7.69 15.20 -0.42
N GLY A 463 7.08 14.16 0.17
CA GLY A 463 7.54 12.78 0.09
C GLY A 463 8.74 12.45 0.97
N LEU A 464 8.94 13.17 2.06
CA LEU A 464 10.01 12.87 3.02
C LEU A 464 9.69 11.60 3.81
N ASP A 465 10.68 10.74 3.95
CA ASP A 465 10.61 9.51 4.73
C ASP A 465 11.51 9.63 5.97
N PRO A 466 10.94 9.70 7.19
CA PRO A 466 11.75 9.77 8.40
C PRO A 466 12.32 8.41 8.83
N ALA A 467 11.81 7.31 8.25
CA ALA A 467 12.17 5.95 8.60
C ALA A 467 13.12 5.35 7.55
N THR A 468 14.31 5.90 7.40
CA THR A 468 15.34 5.36 6.51
C THR A 468 16.01 4.14 7.13
N GLY A 469 15.78 2.93 6.60
CA GLY A 469 16.44 1.69 7.01
C GLY A 469 15.54 0.49 7.20
N ILE A 470 16.10 -0.60 7.72
CA ILE A 470 15.39 -1.86 8.00
C ILE A 470 14.70 -1.72 9.36
N ILE A 471 13.36 -1.61 9.33
CA ILE A 471 12.53 -1.40 10.54
C ILE A 471 12.36 -2.69 11.35
N GLU A 472 12.41 -3.86 10.70
CA GLU A 472 12.03 -5.15 11.27
C GLU A 472 12.88 -5.60 12.45
N HIS A 473 14.18 -5.37 12.39
CA HIS A 473 15.14 -5.84 13.39
C HIS A 473 15.45 -4.83 14.51
N VAL A 474 14.79 -3.67 14.47
CA VAL A 474 15.02 -2.59 15.43
C VAL A 474 13.91 -2.60 16.49
N THR A 475 14.27 -2.38 17.77
CA THR A 475 13.25 -2.26 18.83
C THR A 475 12.40 -1.00 18.65
N VAL A 476 11.17 -1.01 19.18
CA VAL A 476 10.30 0.19 19.16
C VAL A 476 11.03 1.39 19.76
N ARG A 477 11.74 1.20 20.85
CA ARG A 477 12.49 2.29 21.52
C ARG A 477 13.59 2.88 20.65
N THR A 478 14.36 2.05 19.97
CA THR A 478 15.45 2.53 19.09
C THR A 478 14.88 3.27 17.89
N LEU A 479 13.80 2.74 17.29
CA LEU A 479 13.11 3.38 16.18
C LEU A 479 12.48 4.72 16.60
N SER A 480 11.86 4.78 17.78
CA SER A 480 11.29 6.00 18.38
C SER A 480 12.35 7.11 18.49
N VAL A 481 13.52 6.82 19.03
CA VAL A 481 14.62 7.81 19.16
C VAL A 481 15.12 8.29 17.79
N GLN A 482 15.20 7.41 16.80
CA GLN A 482 15.61 7.79 15.43
C GLN A 482 14.57 8.72 14.79
N LEU A 483 13.28 8.37 14.92
CA LEU A 483 12.18 9.19 14.42
C LEU A 483 12.13 10.56 15.09
N GLU A 484 12.26 10.60 16.41
CA GLU A 484 12.33 11.84 17.19
C GLU A 484 13.45 12.76 16.69
N LYS A 485 14.67 12.24 16.55
CA LYS A 485 15.80 12.99 16.04
C LYS A 485 15.55 13.53 14.63
N THR A 486 14.97 12.73 13.75
CA THR A 486 14.72 13.12 12.36
C THR A 486 13.61 14.18 12.27
N LEU A 487 12.48 13.95 12.94
CA LEU A 487 11.35 14.88 12.90
C LEU A 487 11.68 16.21 13.60
N ASN A 488 12.41 16.19 14.71
CA ASN A 488 12.86 17.42 15.38
C ASN A 488 13.78 18.26 14.50
N ARG A 489 14.65 17.64 13.69
CA ARG A 489 15.45 18.35 12.68
C ARG A 489 14.55 19.01 11.63
N TRP A 490 13.54 18.31 11.13
CA TRP A 490 12.60 18.86 10.17
C TRP A 490 11.77 20.02 10.74
N TYR A 491 11.29 19.89 11.98
CA TYR A 491 10.61 20.99 12.69
C TYR A 491 11.53 22.19 12.90
N ALA A 492 12.82 21.98 13.07
CA ALA A 492 13.82 23.05 13.13
C ALA A 492 14.13 23.69 11.76
N GLY A 493 13.59 23.11 10.64
CA GLY A 493 13.80 23.60 9.27
C GLY A 493 15.01 22.95 8.57
N ASP A 494 15.67 21.95 9.17
CA ASP A 494 16.78 21.22 8.54
C ASP A 494 16.22 20.05 7.70
N LEU A 495 15.71 20.40 6.52
CA LEU A 495 15.20 19.45 5.53
C LEU A 495 16.31 18.88 4.65
N PRO A 496 16.12 17.68 4.03
CA PRO A 496 17.06 17.13 3.06
C PRO A 496 17.31 18.11 1.91
N LYS A 497 18.57 18.26 1.51
CA LYS A 497 18.95 19.15 0.40
C LYS A 497 18.89 18.41 -0.93
N LEU A 498 18.52 19.14 -1.97
CA LEU A 498 18.60 18.62 -3.33
C LEU A 498 20.06 18.37 -3.73
N PRO A 499 20.35 17.30 -4.51
CA PRO A 499 21.67 17.13 -5.11
C PRO A 499 21.95 18.32 -6.03
N LYS A 500 23.24 18.71 -6.10
CA LYS A 500 23.66 19.75 -7.04
C LYS A 500 23.30 19.32 -8.48
N ALA A 501 22.71 20.23 -9.23
CA ALA A 501 22.43 19.98 -10.65
C ALA A 501 23.72 19.52 -11.36
N PRO A 502 23.65 18.47 -12.21
CA PRO A 502 24.79 18.10 -13.04
C PRO A 502 25.20 19.33 -13.86
N VAL A 503 26.48 19.66 -13.84
CA VAL A 503 27.02 20.71 -14.68
C VAL A 503 26.70 20.31 -16.14
N ALA A 504 25.91 21.13 -16.82
CA ALA A 504 25.60 20.89 -18.24
C ALA A 504 26.91 20.65 -18.97
N PRO A 505 27.06 19.58 -19.79
CA PRO A 505 28.23 19.44 -20.64
C PRO A 505 28.32 20.71 -21.44
N LYS A 506 29.52 21.35 -21.41
CA LYS A 506 29.80 22.53 -22.24
C LYS A 506 29.43 22.14 -23.68
N ALA A 507 28.48 22.86 -24.26
CA ALA A 507 28.20 22.70 -25.69
C ALA A 507 29.53 22.74 -26.43
N GLU A 508 29.90 21.64 -27.09
CA GLU A 508 31.03 21.69 -28.05
C GLU A 508 30.67 22.76 -29.07
N PRO A 509 31.62 23.69 -29.37
CA PRO A 509 31.38 24.68 -30.39
C PRO A 509 31.16 23.94 -31.72
N ASP A 510 30.04 24.25 -32.33
CA ASP A 510 29.62 23.78 -33.65
C ASP A 510 30.81 23.99 -34.64
N LYS A 511 31.44 22.89 -35.03
CA LYS A 511 32.42 22.92 -36.08
C LYS A 511 31.67 22.99 -37.40
N SER A 512 31.43 24.24 -37.83
CA SER A 512 31.03 24.58 -39.20
C SER A 512 32.01 24.00 -40.25
#